data_635350ffc2f74dad7d577fc735be140a
#
_entry.id   635350ffc2f74dad7d577fc735be140a
#
_cell.length_a   1.000
_cell.length_b   1.000
_cell.length_c   1.000
_cell.angle_alpha   90.00
_cell.angle_beta   90.00
_cell.angle_gamma   90.00
#
_symmetry.space_group_name_H-M   'P 1'
#
loop_
_entity.id
_entity.type
_entity.pdbx_description
1 polymer ?
#
loop_
_entity_poly.entity_id
_entity_poly.type
_entity_poly.pdbx_seq_one_letter_code
_entity_poly.pdbx_strand_id
1 'polypeptide(L)'
;MSLTVTAACLVALCAAIVIWIKRTRDRNVMEQHSITPDELHTLLASTQEVLVFDVRQPLDLLADSEIIPGAKRIPPKEILENPSLIPKERDSVAYCTCPGDKSSRAVIHRALTMHFYRVRFLKGGLAAWKAKGYPVEPYQQPFRLDTAT
;
A
#
# COMPACT_ATOMS: atom_id res chain seq x y z
N MET A 1 -28.86 40.02 7.77
CA MET A 1 -27.93 39.07 8.43
C MET A 1 -28.34 37.59 8.26
N SER A 2 -29.59 37.20 8.10
CA SER A 2 -30.00 35.78 8.02
C SER A 2 -29.68 35.09 6.68
N LEU A 3 -29.80 35.79 5.54
CA LEU A 3 -29.62 35.19 4.21
C LEU A 3 -28.16 34.77 3.93
N THR A 4 -27.19 35.53 4.40
CA THR A 4 -25.76 35.25 4.24
C THR A 4 -25.31 34.06 5.11
N VAL A 5 -25.88 33.91 6.30
CA VAL A 5 -25.58 32.79 7.19
C VAL A 5 -26.16 31.49 6.65
N THR A 6 -27.38 31.51 6.11
CA THR A 6 -27.98 30.31 5.50
C THR A 6 -27.21 29.85 4.25
N ALA A 7 -26.79 30.80 3.40
CA ALA A 7 -25.96 30.48 2.24
C ALA A 7 -24.62 29.87 2.64
N ALA A 8 -23.94 30.43 3.64
CA ALA A 8 -22.68 29.88 4.16
C ALA A 8 -22.84 28.47 4.73
N CYS A 9 -23.91 28.20 5.47
CA CYS A 9 -24.21 26.86 5.99
C CYS A 9 -24.46 25.84 4.88
N LEU A 10 -25.18 26.22 3.83
CA LEU A 10 -25.43 25.34 2.68
C LEU A 10 -24.14 24.99 1.95
N VAL A 11 -23.27 25.97 1.72
CA VAL A 11 -21.96 25.72 1.09
C VAL A 11 -21.10 24.80 1.94
N ALA A 12 -21.06 25.02 3.25
CA ALA A 12 -20.31 24.16 4.17
C ALA A 12 -20.85 22.72 4.18
N LEU A 13 -22.17 22.57 4.17
CA LEU A 13 -22.82 21.25 4.12
C LEU A 13 -22.50 20.54 2.80
N CYS A 14 -22.60 21.22 1.68
CA CYS A 14 -22.25 20.65 0.35
C CYS A 14 -20.77 20.22 0.31
N ALA A 15 -19.86 21.05 0.81
CA ALA A 15 -18.45 20.71 0.91
C ALA A 15 -18.21 19.47 1.78
N ALA A 16 -18.85 19.38 2.93
CA ALA A 16 -18.76 18.23 3.82
C ALA A 16 -19.28 16.95 3.16
N ILE A 17 -20.39 17.00 2.44
CA ILE A 17 -20.95 15.87 1.67
C ILE A 17 -19.98 15.43 0.59
N VAL A 18 -19.41 16.35 -0.19
CA VAL A 18 -18.46 16.04 -1.25
C VAL A 18 -17.20 15.37 -0.67
N ILE A 19 -16.67 15.89 0.44
CA ILE A 19 -15.52 15.31 1.14
C ILE A 19 -15.86 13.90 1.66
N TRP A 20 -17.04 13.72 2.24
CA TRP A 20 -17.49 12.42 2.75
C TRP A 20 -17.63 11.40 1.62
N ILE A 21 -18.26 11.76 0.49
CA ILE A 21 -18.39 10.89 -0.70
C ILE A 21 -17.01 10.51 -1.23
N LYS A 22 -16.10 11.48 -1.38
CA LYS A 22 -14.74 11.23 -1.84
C LYS A 22 -13.99 10.25 -0.93
N ARG A 23 -14.01 10.49 0.39
CA ARG A 23 -13.38 9.61 1.38
C ARG A 23 -13.96 8.19 1.38
N THR A 24 -15.29 8.07 1.21
CA THR A 24 -15.94 6.76 1.16
C THR A 24 -15.57 6.00 -0.11
N ARG A 25 -15.52 6.71 -1.24
CA ARG A 25 -15.10 6.13 -2.52
C ARG A 25 -13.64 5.67 -2.48
N ASP A 26 -12.74 6.51 -1.96
CA ASP A 26 -11.32 6.16 -1.83
C ASP A 26 -11.13 4.94 -0.91
N ARG A 27 -11.89 4.85 0.18
CA ARG A 27 -11.89 3.68 1.08
C ARG A 27 -12.32 2.41 0.36
N ASN A 28 -13.41 2.46 -0.39
CA ASN A 28 -13.93 1.30 -1.11
C ASN A 28 -12.94 0.83 -2.19
N VAL A 29 -12.32 1.75 -2.92
CA VAL A 29 -11.28 1.42 -3.91
C VAL A 29 -10.09 0.75 -3.23
N MET A 30 -9.61 1.29 -2.10
CA MET A 30 -8.50 0.68 -1.36
C MET A 30 -8.85 -0.69 -0.81
N GLU A 31 -10.08 -0.89 -0.34
CA GLU A 31 -10.53 -2.20 0.15
C GLU A 31 -10.53 -3.26 -0.95
N GLN A 32 -10.98 -2.91 -2.15
CA GLN A 32 -10.94 -3.79 -3.33
C GLN A 32 -9.51 -4.17 -3.75
N HIS A 33 -8.54 -3.29 -3.49
CA HIS A 33 -7.11 -3.52 -3.77
C HIS A 33 -6.32 -3.90 -2.52
N SER A 34 -6.94 -4.64 -1.61
CA SER A 34 -6.29 -5.16 -0.41
C SER A 34 -6.32 -6.69 -0.39
N ILE A 35 -5.41 -7.27 0.39
CA ILE A 35 -5.34 -8.70 0.64
C ILE A 35 -5.00 -8.93 2.11
N THR A 36 -5.59 -9.92 2.73
CA THR A 36 -5.26 -10.33 4.10
C THR A 36 -4.00 -11.21 4.14
N PRO A 37 -3.31 -11.32 5.30
CA PRO A 37 -2.19 -12.25 5.45
C PRO A 37 -2.55 -13.70 5.11
N ASP A 38 -3.74 -14.16 5.49
CA ASP A 38 -4.20 -15.53 5.25
C ASP A 38 -4.40 -15.79 3.75
N GLU A 39 -5.01 -14.84 3.03
CA GLU A 39 -5.18 -14.92 1.57
C GLU A 39 -3.84 -14.89 0.84
N LEU A 40 -2.91 -14.01 1.25
CA LEU A 40 -1.58 -13.96 0.65
C LEU A 40 -0.81 -15.25 0.90
N HIS A 41 -0.85 -15.79 2.13
CA HIS A 41 -0.20 -17.05 2.46
C HIS A 41 -0.73 -18.19 1.59
N THR A 42 -2.04 -18.26 1.39
CA THR A 42 -2.67 -19.27 0.52
C THR A 42 -2.23 -19.10 -0.93
N LEU A 43 -2.15 -17.86 -1.44
CA LEU A 43 -1.66 -17.59 -2.80
C LEU A 43 -0.21 -18.00 -2.99
N LEU A 44 0.67 -17.70 -2.03
CA LEU A 44 2.09 -18.09 -2.09
C LEU A 44 2.30 -19.61 -2.05
N ALA A 45 1.39 -20.33 -1.39
CA ALA A 45 1.40 -21.80 -1.35
C ALA A 45 0.78 -22.45 -2.62
N SER A 46 0.10 -21.67 -3.45
CA SER A 46 -0.53 -22.16 -4.68
C SER A 46 0.44 -22.12 -5.86
N THR A 47 0.01 -22.66 -7.01
CA THR A 47 0.75 -22.59 -8.27
C THR A 47 0.66 -21.22 -8.96
N GLN A 48 -0.10 -20.28 -8.39
CA GLN A 48 -0.22 -18.92 -8.94
C GLN A 48 1.03 -18.11 -8.65
N GLU A 49 1.62 -17.55 -9.70
CA GLU A 49 2.75 -16.63 -9.56
C GLU A 49 2.27 -15.26 -9.09
N VAL A 50 2.46 -14.96 -7.82
CA VAL A 50 2.25 -13.64 -7.25
C VAL A 50 3.59 -13.00 -6.88
N LEU A 51 3.78 -11.74 -7.25
CA LEU A 51 4.97 -10.99 -6.88
C LEU A 51 4.72 -10.23 -5.57
N VAL A 52 5.65 -10.31 -4.64
CA VAL A 52 5.57 -9.59 -3.36
C VAL A 52 6.65 -8.51 -3.33
N PHE A 53 6.25 -7.28 -2.99
CA PHE A 53 7.13 -6.12 -2.92
C PHE A 53 7.17 -5.54 -1.51
N ASP A 54 8.36 -5.45 -0.95
CA ASP A 54 8.61 -4.72 0.28
C ASP A 54 8.82 -3.24 -0.04
N VAL A 55 7.84 -2.41 0.32
CA VAL A 55 7.86 -0.96 0.08
C VAL A 55 8.00 -0.17 1.38
N ARG A 56 8.67 -0.74 2.39
CA ARG A 56 8.98 -0.04 3.64
C ARG A 56 9.94 1.13 3.39
N GLN A 57 9.89 2.13 4.27
CA GLN A 57 10.93 3.16 4.29
C GLN A 57 12.28 2.53 4.68
N PRO A 58 13.41 3.11 4.27
CA PRO A 58 14.73 2.56 4.59
C PRO A 58 14.97 2.34 6.08
N LEU A 59 14.54 3.28 6.92
CA LEU A 59 14.68 3.16 8.37
C LEU A 59 13.81 2.05 8.98
N ASP A 60 12.62 1.80 8.42
CA ASP A 60 11.75 0.69 8.87
C ASP A 60 12.40 -0.67 8.56
N LEU A 61 13.03 -0.80 7.40
CA LEU A 61 13.78 -2.01 7.04
C LEU A 61 15.01 -2.21 7.93
N LEU A 62 15.68 -1.12 8.31
CA LEU A 62 16.82 -1.18 9.22
C LEU A 62 16.40 -1.61 10.64
N ALA A 63 15.24 -1.14 11.09
CA ALA A 63 14.69 -1.50 12.40
C ALA A 63 14.22 -2.96 12.48
N ASP A 64 13.72 -3.50 11.37
CA ASP A 64 13.27 -4.88 11.23
C ASP A 64 13.71 -5.42 9.87
N SER A 65 14.83 -6.12 9.84
CA SER A 65 15.45 -6.64 8.62
C SER A 65 14.82 -7.94 8.08
N GLU A 66 13.75 -8.43 8.69
CA GLU A 66 13.03 -9.59 8.17
C GLU A 66 12.06 -9.19 7.04
N ILE A 67 11.92 -10.05 6.04
CA ILE A 67 11.04 -9.88 4.90
C ILE A 67 10.15 -11.12 4.71
N ILE A 68 9.05 -10.95 4.00
CA ILE A 68 8.24 -12.09 3.53
C ILE A 68 9.08 -12.87 2.51
N PRO A 69 9.19 -14.21 2.61
CA PRO A 69 10.02 -15.01 1.73
C PRO A 69 9.75 -14.75 0.24
N GLY A 70 10.84 -14.52 -0.50
CA GLY A 70 10.77 -14.21 -1.94
C GLY A 70 10.31 -12.77 -2.27
N ALA A 71 10.09 -11.92 -1.29
CA ALA A 71 9.73 -10.53 -1.53
C ALA A 71 10.90 -9.74 -2.13
N LYS A 72 10.59 -8.91 -3.12
CA LYS A 72 11.55 -7.98 -3.72
C LYS A 72 11.44 -6.62 -3.04
N ARG A 73 12.55 -6.12 -2.53
CA ARG A 73 12.63 -4.78 -1.95
C ARG A 73 12.64 -3.72 -3.03
N ILE A 74 11.74 -2.77 -2.97
CA ILE A 74 11.76 -1.54 -3.77
C ILE A 74 11.35 -0.37 -2.89
N PRO A 75 12.22 0.64 -2.69
CA PRO A 75 11.87 1.82 -1.92
C PRO A 75 10.60 2.49 -2.45
N PRO A 76 9.71 2.98 -1.57
CA PRO A 76 8.45 3.56 -2.02
C PRO A 76 8.64 4.76 -2.93
N LYS A 77 9.70 5.56 -2.74
CA LYS A 77 10.03 6.70 -3.61
C LYS A 77 10.28 6.24 -5.05
N GLU A 78 11.06 5.18 -5.25
CA GLU A 78 11.35 4.65 -6.59
C GLU A 78 10.07 4.18 -7.31
N ILE A 79 9.17 3.50 -6.61
CA ILE A 79 7.88 3.07 -7.20
C ILE A 79 7.00 4.27 -7.53
N LEU A 80 6.94 5.28 -6.64
CA LEU A 80 6.12 6.46 -6.87
C LEU A 80 6.61 7.28 -8.07
N GLU A 81 7.91 7.32 -8.31
CA GLU A 81 8.53 7.95 -9.47
C GLU A 81 8.39 7.09 -10.74
N ASN A 82 8.56 5.77 -10.61
CA ASN A 82 8.47 4.82 -11.72
C ASN A 82 7.60 3.61 -11.36
N PRO A 83 6.27 3.70 -11.50
CA PRO A 83 5.35 2.60 -11.21
C PRO A 83 5.56 1.34 -12.06
N SER A 84 6.25 1.44 -13.20
CA SER A 84 6.56 0.28 -14.06
C SER A 84 7.55 -0.72 -13.46
N LEU A 85 8.15 -0.40 -12.31
CA LEU A 85 8.90 -1.36 -11.49
C LEU A 85 8.01 -2.50 -10.97
N ILE A 86 6.69 -2.25 -10.88
CA ILE A 86 5.69 -3.29 -10.62
C ILE A 86 5.14 -3.73 -11.98
N PRO A 87 5.26 -5.02 -12.36
CA PRO A 87 4.75 -5.50 -13.63
C PRO A 87 3.23 -5.36 -13.74
N LYS A 88 2.76 -4.72 -14.79
CA LYS A 88 1.33 -4.45 -15.03
C LYS A 88 0.52 -5.72 -15.24
N GLU A 89 1.13 -6.71 -15.88
CA GLU A 89 0.47 -7.95 -16.33
C GLU A 89 0.47 -9.08 -15.28
N ARG A 90 1.13 -8.87 -14.13
CA ARG A 90 1.28 -9.88 -13.08
C ARG A 90 0.60 -9.45 -11.79
N ASP A 91 0.02 -10.42 -11.08
CA ASP A 91 -0.51 -10.18 -9.75
C ASP A 91 0.62 -9.81 -8.79
N SER A 92 0.44 -8.68 -8.13
CA SER A 92 1.46 -8.10 -7.26
C SER A 92 0.86 -7.67 -5.93
N VAL A 93 1.60 -7.87 -4.85
CA VAL A 93 1.23 -7.43 -3.50
C VAL A 93 2.34 -6.58 -2.92
N ALA A 94 2.03 -5.38 -2.49
CA ALA A 94 2.95 -4.49 -1.79
C ALA A 94 2.68 -4.50 -0.28
N TYR A 95 3.71 -4.49 0.55
CA TYR A 95 3.56 -4.36 2.00
C TYR A 95 4.54 -3.37 2.61
N CYS A 96 4.15 -2.79 3.74
CA CYS A 96 4.99 -1.92 4.57
C CYS A 96 4.83 -2.23 6.06
N THR A 97 5.41 -1.41 6.93
CA THR A 97 5.25 -1.48 8.39
C THR A 97 4.64 -0.22 8.98
N CYS A 98 4.37 0.79 8.16
CA CYS A 98 3.85 2.07 8.63
C CYS A 98 2.39 1.96 9.10
N PRO A 99 2.00 2.72 10.14
CA PRO A 99 0.62 2.74 10.63
C PRO A 99 -0.39 3.04 9.51
N GLY A 100 -1.44 2.20 9.40
CA GLY A 100 -2.48 2.33 8.39
C GLY A 100 -2.01 2.06 6.95
N ASP A 101 -0.91 1.33 6.79
CA ASP A 101 -0.36 0.90 5.49
C ASP A 101 -0.10 2.06 4.50
N LYS A 102 0.31 3.23 5.02
CA LYS A 102 0.43 4.47 4.24
C LYS A 102 1.30 4.32 2.99
N SER A 103 2.49 3.72 3.12
CA SER A 103 3.43 3.58 1.99
C SER A 103 2.88 2.62 0.94
N SER A 104 2.36 1.45 1.33
CA SER A 104 1.78 0.50 0.40
C SER A 104 0.51 1.03 -0.26
N ARG A 105 -0.35 1.73 0.48
CA ARG A 105 -1.55 2.37 -0.08
C ARG A 105 -1.19 3.48 -1.08
N ALA A 106 -0.15 4.27 -0.82
CA ALA A 106 0.32 5.29 -1.77
C ALA A 106 0.83 4.65 -3.07
N VAL A 107 1.54 3.53 -2.97
CA VAL A 107 1.99 2.74 -4.13
C VAL A 107 0.79 2.24 -4.94
N ILE A 108 -0.23 1.65 -4.27
CA ILE A 108 -1.44 1.20 -4.95
C ILE A 108 -2.17 2.36 -5.63
N HIS A 109 -2.35 3.47 -4.93
CA HIS A 109 -3.01 4.64 -5.51
C HIS A 109 -2.28 5.13 -6.76
N ARG A 110 -0.94 5.21 -6.70
CA ARG A 110 -0.12 5.60 -7.87
C ARG A 110 -0.25 4.60 -9.02
N ALA A 111 -0.20 3.30 -8.73
CA ALA A 111 -0.35 2.24 -9.72
C ALA A 111 -1.73 2.32 -10.44
N LEU A 112 -2.80 2.54 -9.67
CA LEU A 112 -4.16 2.68 -10.22
C LEU A 112 -4.30 3.90 -11.14
N THR A 113 -3.65 5.04 -10.83
CA THR A 113 -3.64 6.20 -11.72
C THR A 113 -2.96 5.93 -13.08
N MET A 114 -2.10 4.91 -13.13
CA MET A 114 -1.41 4.44 -14.34
C MET A 114 -2.08 3.20 -14.96
N HIS A 115 -3.30 2.88 -14.55
CA HIS A 115 -4.08 1.72 -15.01
C HIS A 115 -3.42 0.35 -14.71
N PHE A 116 -2.73 0.23 -13.57
CA PHE A 116 -2.19 -1.02 -13.05
C PHE A 116 -3.19 -1.59 -12.04
N TYR A 117 -4.07 -2.48 -12.48
CA TYR A 117 -5.19 -2.98 -11.67
C TYR A 117 -4.91 -4.30 -10.94
N ARG A 118 -3.79 -4.97 -11.26
CA ARG A 118 -3.40 -6.25 -10.66
C ARG A 118 -2.48 -6.10 -9.45
N VAL A 119 -2.53 -4.95 -8.80
CA VAL A 119 -1.73 -4.66 -7.60
C VAL A 119 -2.63 -4.51 -6.38
N ARG A 120 -2.23 -5.14 -5.28
CA ARG A 120 -2.91 -5.10 -3.98
C ARG A 120 -1.93 -4.73 -2.88
N PHE A 121 -2.42 -4.27 -1.74
CA PHE A 121 -1.60 -4.10 -0.55
C PHE A 121 -1.98 -5.10 0.54
N LEU A 122 -0.98 -5.53 1.32
CA LEU A 122 -1.19 -6.42 2.45
C LEU A 122 -1.73 -5.64 3.64
N LYS A 123 -2.94 -5.96 4.10
CA LYS A 123 -3.57 -5.34 5.28
C LYS A 123 -2.73 -5.58 6.52
N GLY A 124 -2.36 -4.49 7.21
CA GLY A 124 -1.52 -4.55 8.41
C GLY A 124 -0.06 -4.90 8.14
N GLY A 125 0.33 -5.02 6.87
CA GLY A 125 1.71 -5.18 6.42
C GLY A 125 2.45 -6.35 7.05
N LEU A 126 3.78 -6.20 7.22
CA LEU A 126 4.65 -7.22 7.79
C LEU A 126 4.27 -7.58 9.24
N ALA A 127 3.78 -6.61 10.03
CA ALA A 127 3.38 -6.86 11.41
C ALA A 127 2.20 -7.85 11.49
N ALA A 128 1.18 -7.67 10.65
CA ALA A 128 0.04 -8.59 10.59
C ALA A 128 0.44 -9.98 10.06
N TRP A 129 1.37 -10.06 9.12
CA TRP A 129 1.94 -11.31 8.63
C TRP A 129 2.64 -12.09 9.74
N LYS A 130 3.52 -11.42 10.49
CA LYS A 130 4.22 -12.01 11.65
C LYS A 130 3.27 -12.41 12.77
N ALA A 131 2.24 -11.62 13.05
CA ALA A 131 1.24 -11.92 14.08
C ALA A 131 0.46 -13.22 13.80
N LYS A 132 0.37 -13.63 12.53
CA LYS A 132 -0.20 -14.92 12.12
C LYS A 132 0.80 -16.09 12.23
N GLY A 133 2.05 -15.81 12.58
CA GLY A 133 3.11 -16.83 12.67
C GLY A 133 3.59 -17.32 11.30
N TYR A 134 3.35 -16.57 10.23
CA TYR A 134 3.81 -16.92 8.89
C TYR A 134 5.31 -16.68 8.72
N PRO A 135 5.98 -17.46 7.84
CA PRO A 135 7.43 -17.44 7.71
C PRO A 135 7.96 -16.08 7.26
N VAL A 136 9.12 -15.73 7.76
CA VAL A 136 9.91 -14.59 7.33
C VAL A 136 11.35 -15.03 7.09
N GLU A 137 12.11 -14.28 6.30
CA GLU A 137 13.53 -14.51 6.06
C GLU A 137 14.35 -13.24 6.25
N PRO A 138 15.64 -13.32 6.61
CA PRO A 138 16.50 -12.15 6.72
C PRO A 138 16.68 -11.47 5.36
N TYR A 139 16.62 -10.13 5.34
CA TYR A 139 17.01 -9.35 4.17
C TYR A 139 18.52 -9.39 3.96
N GLN A 140 18.97 -9.92 2.83
CA GLN A 140 20.39 -10.19 2.57
C GLN A 140 21.03 -9.23 1.54
N GLN A 141 20.26 -8.30 0.96
CA GLN A 141 20.81 -7.36 -0.02
C GLN A 141 21.45 -6.15 0.66
N PRO A 142 22.42 -5.48 -0.01
CA PRO A 142 23.02 -4.28 0.54
C PRO A 142 22.00 -3.21 0.87
N PHE A 143 22.07 -2.69 2.08
CA PHE A 143 21.21 -1.59 2.52
C PHE A 143 21.62 -0.30 1.79
N ARG A 144 20.65 0.34 1.13
CA ARG A 144 20.82 1.66 0.52
C ARG A 144 19.94 2.65 1.27
N LEU A 145 20.56 3.65 1.86
CA LEU A 145 19.86 4.88 2.21
C LEU A 145 19.50 5.58 0.90
N ASP A 146 18.22 5.91 0.71
CA ASP A 146 17.82 6.78 -0.38
C ASP A 146 18.39 8.16 -0.08
N THR A 147 19.64 8.38 -0.49
CA THR A 147 20.24 9.70 -0.43
C THR A 147 19.51 10.55 -1.45
N ALA A 148 18.57 11.37 -0.94
CA ALA A 148 18.02 12.45 -1.70
C ALA A 148 19.16 13.41 -2.05
N THR A 149 19.59 13.41 -3.30
CA THR A 149 20.30 14.52 -3.94
C THR A 149 19.30 15.30 -4.77
#